data_2bf9783d1544da95ef97319131e6d439
#
_entry.id   2bf9783d1544da95ef97319131e6d439
#
_cell.length_a   1.000
_cell.length_b   1.000
_cell.length_c   1.000
_cell.angle_alpha   90.00
_cell.angle_beta   90.00
_cell.angle_gamma   90.00
#
_symmetry.space_group_name_H-M   'P 1'
#
loop_
_entity.id
_entity.type
_entity.pdbx_description
1 polymer ?
#
loop_
_entity_poly.entity_id
_entity_poly.type
_entity_poly.pdbx_seq_one_letter_code
_entity_poly.pdbx_strand_id
1 'polypeptide(L)'
;LFAIGGLIVYVLLTLGGLAALNATLTAPGIAGLILSIGMAIDANVLIFERMREELALGRTVRTAVDEGFKNAMSAIVDSNLTTLITALILFQVGTGPVRGFAVTLSIGILASFFTAVYITRTFFLAYIGKRAPSTLSI
;
A
#
# COMPACT_ATOMS: atom_id res chain seq x y z
N LEU A 1 -4.86 6.21 -12.78
CA LEU A 1 -5.88 5.16 -12.88
C LEU A 1 -5.53 3.95 -12.02
N PHE A 2 -4.34 3.35 -12.16
CA PHE A 2 -3.93 2.16 -11.40
C PHE A 2 -3.84 2.41 -9.89
N ALA A 3 -3.32 3.59 -9.48
CA ALA A 3 -3.28 3.98 -8.07
C ALA A 3 -4.69 4.10 -7.46
N ILE A 4 -5.65 4.64 -8.22
CA ILE A 4 -7.04 4.76 -7.77
C ILE A 4 -7.67 3.38 -7.63
N GLY A 5 -7.47 2.49 -8.61
CA GLY A 5 -7.93 1.10 -8.53
C GLY A 5 -7.34 0.36 -7.33
N GLY A 6 -6.05 0.50 -7.09
CA GLY A 6 -5.38 -0.03 -5.91
C GLY A 6 -5.95 0.53 -4.60
N LEU A 7 -6.20 1.85 -4.55
CA LEU A 7 -6.76 2.50 -3.37
C LEU A 7 -8.18 2.01 -3.05
N ILE A 8 -9.01 1.80 -4.06
CA ILE A 8 -10.37 1.25 -3.87
C ILE A 8 -10.28 -0.15 -3.26
N VAL A 9 -9.45 -1.02 -3.83
CA VAL A 9 -9.26 -2.39 -3.30
C VAL A 9 -8.71 -2.33 -1.88
N TYR A 10 -7.75 -1.46 -1.60
CA TYR A 10 -7.20 -1.23 -0.27
C TYR A 10 -8.29 -0.87 0.76
N VAL A 11 -9.14 0.11 0.44
CA VAL A 11 -10.22 0.54 1.34
C VAL A 11 -11.19 -0.61 1.61
N LEU A 12 -11.58 -1.35 0.57
CA LEU A 12 -12.46 -2.51 0.70
C LEU A 12 -11.84 -3.61 1.58
N LEU A 13 -10.56 -3.91 1.39
CA LEU A 13 -9.85 -4.89 2.22
C LEU A 13 -9.73 -4.45 3.68
N THR A 14 -9.45 -3.18 3.91
CA THR A 14 -9.32 -2.64 5.28
C THR A 14 -10.65 -2.65 6.00
N LEU A 15 -11.72 -2.17 5.36
CA LEU A 15 -13.07 -2.18 5.94
C LEU A 15 -13.59 -3.62 6.12
N GLY A 16 -13.34 -4.50 5.15
CA GLY A 16 -13.68 -5.92 5.25
C GLY A 16 -12.93 -6.63 6.39
N GLY A 17 -11.65 -6.34 6.57
CA GLY A 17 -10.84 -6.85 7.67
C GLY A 17 -11.34 -6.38 9.04
N LEU A 18 -11.69 -5.09 9.17
CA LEU A 18 -12.29 -4.55 10.41
C LEU A 18 -13.63 -5.20 10.71
N ALA A 19 -14.48 -5.38 9.70
CA ALA A 19 -15.78 -6.04 9.86
C ALA A 19 -15.63 -7.52 10.25
N ALA A 20 -14.70 -8.24 9.63
CA ALA A 20 -14.45 -9.66 9.91
C ALA A 20 -13.96 -9.90 11.36
N LEU A 21 -13.22 -8.96 11.91
CA LEU A 21 -12.75 -9.01 13.31
C LEU A 21 -13.74 -8.41 14.31
N ASN A 22 -14.91 -7.96 13.87
CA ASN A 22 -15.88 -7.23 14.69
C ASN A 22 -15.22 -6.03 15.43
N ALA A 23 -14.24 -5.40 14.78
CA ALA A 23 -13.51 -4.29 15.36
C ALA A 23 -14.39 -3.03 15.40
N THR A 24 -14.58 -2.46 16.58
CA THR A 24 -15.32 -1.21 16.72
C THR A 24 -14.47 -0.03 16.23
N LEU A 25 -15.03 0.76 15.32
CA LEU A 25 -14.36 1.96 14.80
C LEU A 25 -14.47 3.07 15.86
N THR A 26 -13.43 3.22 16.67
CA THR A 26 -13.28 4.31 17.64
C THR A 26 -12.77 5.58 16.97
N ALA A 27 -12.90 6.75 17.61
CA ALA A 27 -12.35 7.99 17.06
C ALA A 27 -10.84 7.90 16.72
N PRO A 28 -9.97 7.35 17.61
CA PRO A 28 -8.59 7.06 17.25
C PRO A 28 -8.45 5.98 16.15
N GLY A 29 -9.38 5.03 16.08
CA GLY A 29 -9.42 4.04 14.98
C GLY A 29 -9.63 4.68 13.62
N ILE A 30 -10.47 5.71 13.53
CA ILE A 30 -10.65 6.52 12.31
C ILE A 30 -9.34 7.23 11.94
N ALA A 31 -8.63 7.81 12.92
CA ALA A 31 -7.31 8.40 12.68
C ALA A 31 -6.30 7.38 12.15
N GLY A 32 -6.30 6.15 12.66
CA GLY A 32 -5.49 5.03 12.17
C GLY A 32 -5.83 4.65 10.72
N LEU A 33 -7.13 4.68 10.38
CA LEU A 33 -7.58 4.43 9.01
C LEU A 33 -7.08 5.52 8.05
N ILE A 34 -7.23 6.80 8.40
CA ILE A 34 -6.76 7.92 7.59
C ILE A 34 -5.24 7.86 7.40
N LEU A 35 -4.49 7.58 8.47
CA LEU A 35 -3.05 7.43 8.41
C LEU A 35 -2.64 6.29 7.46
N SER A 36 -3.28 5.13 7.56
CA SER A 36 -2.97 3.98 6.72
C SER A 36 -3.37 4.19 5.25
N ILE A 37 -4.41 4.98 4.96
CA ILE A 37 -4.73 5.45 3.59
C ILE A 37 -3.57 6.28 3.03
N GLY A 38 -3.05 7.23 3.81
CA GLY A 38 -1.89 8.05 3.42
C GLY A 38 -0.68 7.19 3.07
N MET A 39 -0.36 6.20 3.91
CA MET A 39 0.74 5.27 3.68
C MET A 39 0.52 4.39 2.43
N ALA A 40 -0.72 3.98 2.15
CA ALA A 40 -1.05 3.20 0.96
C ALA A 40 -0.86 4.02 -0.32
N ILE A 41 -1.21 5.30 -0.30
CA ILE A 41 -0.95 6.23 -1.41
C ILE A 41 0.55 6.41 -1.59
N ASP A 42 1.29 6.65 -0.51
CA ASP A 42 2.73 6.87 -0.53
C ASP A 42 3.50 5.66 -1.10
N ALA A 43 3.12 4.45 -0.75
CA ALA A 43 3.69 3.23 -1.34
C ALA A 43 3.52 3.19 -2.87
N ASN A 44 2.36 3.58 -3.39
CA ASN A 44 2.14 3.68 -4.84
C ASN A 44 2.97 4.79 -5.48
N VAL A 45 3.07 5.96 -4.84
CA VAL A 45 3.90 7.09 -5.30
C VAL A 45 5.36 6.64 -5.40
N LEU A 46 5.88 5.99 -4.39
CA LEU A 46 7.26 5.49 -4.37
C LEU A 46 7.53 4.51 -5.52
N ILE A 47 6.62 3.56 -5.77
CA ILE A 47 6.73 2.64 -6.90
C ILE A 47 6.76 3.40 -8.23
N PHE A 48 5.88 4.39 -8.42
CA PHE A 48 5.80 5.16 -9.67
C PHE A 48 7.04 6.02 -9.88
N GLU A 49 7.59 6.64 -8.83
CA GLU A 49 8.83 7.41 -8.93
C GLU A 49 10.01 6.49 -9.32
N ARG A 50 10.12 5.31 -8.73
CA ARG A 50 11.14 4.33 -9.12
C ARG A 50 10.99 3.88 -10.58
N MET A 51 9.76 3.63 -11.05
CA MET A 51 9.51 3.35 -12.47
C MET A 51 9.93 4.51 -13.38
N ARG A 52 9.65 5.75 -12.97
CA ARG A 52 10.02 6.94 -13.71
C ARG A 52 11.54 7.11 -13.81
N GLU A 53 12.27 6.86 -12.72
CA GLU A 53 13.73 6.84 -12.71
C GLU A 53 14.28 5.81 -13.72
N GLU A 54 13.75 4.59 -13.74
CA GLU A 54 14.18 3.54 -14.67
C GLU A 54 13.87 3.88 -16.14
N LEU A 55 12.72 4.52 -16.41
CA LEU A 55 12.40 5.03 -17.75
C LEU A 55 13.35 6.14 -18.19
N ALA A 56 13.75 7.03 -17.28
CA ALA A 56 14.72 8.10 -17.56
C ALA A 56 16.11 7.56 -17.91
N LEU A 57 16.46 6.37 -17.42
CA LEU A 57 17.68 5.64 -17.78
C LEU A 57 17.59 4.95 -19.16
N GLY A 58 16.49 5.14 -19.90
CA GLY A 58 16.30 4.57 -21.24
C GLY A 58 15.88 3.09 -21.24
N ARG A 59 15.44 2.55 -20.12
CA ARG A 59 14.96 1.17 -20.05
C ARG A 59 13.60 1.00 -20.72
N THR A 60 13.31 -0.22 -21.17
CA THR A 60 11.99 -0.54 -21.74
C THR A 60 10.92 -0.45 -20.64
N VAL A 61 9.67 -0.17 -21.04
CA VAL A 61 8.52 -0.06 -20.12
C VAL A 61 8.41 -1.28 -19.21
N ARG A 62 8.57 -2.47 -19.75
CA ARG A 62 8.49 -3.72 -18.97
C ARG A 62 9.62 -3.81 -17.93
N THR A 63 10.85 -3.52 -18.32
CA THR A 63 12.00 -3.51 -17.41
C THR A 63 11.84 -2.44 -16.34
N ALA A 64 11.37 -1.24 -16.72
CA ALA A 64 11.15 -0.15 -15.78
C ALA A 64 10.09 -0.49 -14.72
N VAL A 65 9.03 -1.21 -15.09
CA VAL A 65 8.03 -1.70 -14.13
C VAL A 65 8.64 -2.74 -13.19
N ASP A 66 9.33 -3.75 -13.70
CA ASP A 66 9.89 -4.82 -12.87
C ASP A 66 10.98 -4.28 -11.92
N GLU A 67 11.92 -3.45 -12.40
CA GLU A 67 12.96 -2.85 -11.57
C GLU A 67 12.40 -1.78 -10.63
N GLY A 68 11.42 -0.99 -11.06
CA GLY A 68 10.76 0.00 -10.22
C GLY A 68 10.09 -0.63 -9.00
N PHE A 69 9.35 -1.73 -9.19
CA PHE A 69 8.79 -2.49 -8.08
C PHE A 69 9.87 -3.08 -7.17
N LYS A 70 10.91 -3.68 -7.75
CA LYS A 70 11.99 -4.29 -6.99
C LYS A 70 12.75 -3.26 -6.14
N ASN A 71 13.08 -2.09 -6.72
CA ASN A 71 13.83 -1.04 -6.06
C ASN A 71 13.00 -0.30 -4.98
N ALA A 72 11.68 -0.19 -5.17
CA ALA A 72 10.78 0.37 -4.16
C ALA A 72 10.53 -0.58 -2.99
N MET A 73 10.66 -1.89 -3.20
CA MET A 73 10.21 -2.90 -2.25
C MET A 73 10.90 -2.82 -0.89
N SER A 74 12.21 -2.58 -0.84
CA SER A 74 12.93 -2.50 0.43
C SER A 74 12.41 -1.37 1.31
N ALA A 75 12.19 -0.18 0.75
CA ALA A 75 11.67 0.96 1.50
C ALA A 75 10.21 0.73 1.94
N ILE A 76 9.39 0.11 1.09
CA ILE A 76 7.99 -0.23 1.44
C ILE A 76 7.95 -1.27 2.56
N VAL A 77 8.79 -2.30 2.51
CA VAL A 77 8.87 -3.33 3.56
C VAL A 77 9.34 -2.71 4.87
N ASP A 78 10.41 -1.92 4.85
CA ASP A 78 10.98 -1.30 6.05
C ASP A 78 10.00 -0.37 6.73
N SER A 79 9.34 0.51 5.98
CA SER A 79 8.36 1.46 6.55
C SER A 79 7.13 0.75 7.12
N ASN A 80 6.58 -0.23 6.39
CA ASN A 80 5.42 -0.99 6.85
C ASN A 80 5.76 -1.86 8.06
N LEU A 81 6.93 -2.52 8.06
CA LEU A 81 7.37 -3.35 9.18
C LEU A 81 7.58 -2.52 10.46
N THR A 82 8.26 -1.37 10.34
CA THR A 82 8.49 -0.45 11.47
C THR A 82 7.17 0.03 12.07
N THR A 83 6.24 0.44 11.21
CA THR A 83 4.93 0.91 11.66
C THR A 83 4.08 -0.23 12.24
N LEU A 84 4.16 -1.43 11.68
CA LEU A 84 3.46 -2.61 12.22
C LEU A 84 3.98 -2.99 13.60
N ILE A 85 5.30 -2.98 13.82
CA ILE A 85 5.90 -3.22 15.13
C ILE A 85 5.39 -2.19 16.14
N THR A 86 5.37 -0.91 15.78
CA THR A 86 4.83 0.16 16.63
C THR A 86 3.35 -0.08 16.95
N ALA A 87 2.54 -0.46 15.97
CA ALA A 87 1.12 -0.77 16.16
C ALA A 87 0.92 -1.97 17.09
N LEU A 88 1.75 -3.01 16.98
CA LEU A 88 1.69 -4.18 17.86
C LEU A 88 2.05 -3.82 19.31
N ILE A 89 3.06 -2.97 19.52
CA ILE A 89 3.41 -2.45 20.86
C ILE A 89 2.22 -1.66 21.42
N LEU A 90 1.64 -0.76 20.63
CA LEU A 90 0.46 0.02 21.05
C LEU A 90 -0.76 -0.89 21.36
N PHE A 91 -0.92 -1.99 20.65
CA PHE A 91 -1.96 -2.96 20.94
C PHE A 91 -1.74 -3.68 22.27
N GLN A 92 -0.50 -3.99 22.61
CA GLN A 92 -0.14 -4.66 23.86
C GLN A 92 -0.28 -3.74 25.10
N VAL A 93 0.28 -2.53 24.98
CA VAL A 93 0.39 -1.58 26.11
C VAL A 93 -0.82 -0.66 26.18
N GLY A 94 -1.50 -0.42 25.06
CA GLY A 94 -2.62 0.50 24.96
C GLY A 94 -3.90 -0.03 25.61
N THR A 95 -4.73 0.89 26.07
CA THR A 95 -6.05 0.62 26.61
C THR A 95 -7.13 1.28 25.76
N GLY A 96 -8.33 0.70 25.73
CA GLY A 96 -9.52 1.28 25.10
C GLY A 96 -9.26 1.90 23.70
N PRO A 97 -9.34 3.24 23.59
CA PRO A 97 -9.22 3.94 22.31
C PRO A 97 -7.89 3.74 21.58
N VAL A 98 -6.77 3.65 22.30
CA VAL A 98 -5.42 3.43 21.74
C VAL A 98 -5.33 2.06 21.10
N ARG A 99 -5.96 1.06 21.70
CA ARG A 99 -6.02 -0.30 21.16
C ARG A 99 -6.82 -0.35 19.86
N GLY A 100 -7.92 0.41 19.77
CA GLY A 100 -8.71 0.56 18.54
C GLY A 100 -7.88 1.17 17.40
N PHE A 101 -7.11 2.22 17.68
CA PHE A 101 -6.14 2.79 16.72
C PHE A 101 -5.14 1.74 16.23
N ALA A 102 -4.52 1.00 17.14
CA ALA A 102 -3.52 -0.02 16.81
C ALA A 102 -4.07 -1.14 15.93
N VAL A 103 -5.30 -1.61 16.20
CA VAL A 103 -5.97 -2.62 15.38
C VAL A 103 -6.23 -2.11 13.97
N THR A 104 -6.82 -0.93 13.85
CA THR A 104 -7.15 -0.34 12.53
C THR A 104 -5.87 -0.09 11.72
N LEU A 105 -4.83 0.45 12.36
CA LEU A 105 -3.54 0.70 11.71
C LEU A 105 -2.89 -0.62 11.25
N SER A 106 -2.89 -1.66 12.06
CA SER A 106 -2.30 -2.97 11.71
C SER A 106 -3.01 -3.59 10.49
N ILE A 107 -4.34 -3.59 10.46
CA ILE A 107 -5.12 -4.10 9.33
C ILE A 107 -4.84 -3.26 8.09
N GLY A 108 -4.83 -1.93 8.22
CA GLY A 108 -4.54 -1.01 7.12
C GLY A 108 -3.14 -1.23 6.52
N ILE A 109 -2.12 -1.43 7.34
CA ILE A 109 -0.75 -1.73 6.87
C ILE A 109 -0.70 -3.04 6.09
N LEU A 110 -1.31 -4.11 6.60
CA LEU A 110 -1.34 -5.40 5.92
C LEU A 110 -2.09 -5.32 4.59
N ALA A 111 -3.24 -4.64 4.56
CA ALA A 111 -4.01 -4.41 3.34
C ALA A 111 -3.24 -3.54 2.33
N SER A 112 -2.57 -2.48 2.79
CA SER A 112 -1.73 -1.60 1.97
C SER A 112 -0.58 -2.36 1.32
N PHE A 113 0.16 -3.14 2.10
CA PHE A 113 1.26 -3.95 1.62
C PHE A 113 0.78 -4.96 0.56
N PHE A 114 -0.29 -5.68 0.85
CA PHE A 114 -0.88 -6.62 -0.12
C PHE A 114 -1.30 -5.92 -1.41
N THR A 115 -1.97 -4.78 -1.31
CA THR A 115 -2.45 -4.03 -2.48
C THR A 115 -1.30 -3.50 -3.32
N ALA A 116 -0.28 -2.91 -2.69
CA ALA A 116 0.88 -2.38 -3.40
C ALA A 116 1.65 -3.49 -4.13
N VAL A 117 1.92 -4.61 -3.45
CA VAL A 117 2.76 -5.69 -4.01
C VAL A 117 2.02 -6.52 -5.05
N TYR A 118 0.77 -6.91 -4.79
CA TYR A 118 0.05 -7.85 -5.65
C TYR A 118 -0.90 -7.15 -6.62
N ILE A 119 -1.76 -6.27 -6.13
CA ILE A 119 -2.82 -5.69 -6.95
C ILE A 119 -2.25 -4.68 -7.93
N THR A 120 -1.45 -3.73 -7.45
CA THR A 120 -0.85 -2.70 -8.32
C THR A 120 0.07 -3.33 -9.36
N ARG A 121 0.90 -4.28 -8.97
CA ARG A 121 1.77 -5.00 -9.90
C ARG A 121 0.98 -5.76 -10.95
N THR A 122 -0.08 -6.48 -10.56
CA THR A 122 -0.94 -7.23 -11.48
C THR A 122 -1.62 -6.31 -12.49
N PHE A 123 -2.09 -5.14 -12.07
CA PHE A 123 -2.68 -4.16 -12.97
C PHE A 123 -1.67 -3.67 -14.02
N PHE A 124 -0.43 -3.37 -13.62
CA PHE A 124 0.62 -2.97 -14.56
C PHE A 124 0.96 -4.08 -15.55
N LEU A 125 1.17 -5.29 -15.08
CA LEU A 125 1.49 -6.43 -15.94
C LEU A 125 0.37 -6.77 -16.92
N ALA A 126 -0.88 -6.71 -16.48
CA ALA A 126 -2.04 -6.91 -17.34
C ALA A 126 -2.18 -5.82 -18.42
N TYR A 127 -1.86 -4.58 -18.07
CA TYR A 127 -1.88 -3.46 -19.02
C TYR A 127 -0.79 -3.59 -20.08
N ILE A 128 0.45 -3.88 -19.65
CA ILE A 128 1.59 -4.05 -20.56
C ILE A 128 1.38 -5.26 -21.48
N GLY A 129 0.85 -6.37 -20.95
CA GLY A 129 0.56 -7.57 -21.72
C GLY A 129 -0.49 -7.38 -22.81
N LYS A 130 -1.45 -6.48 -22.60
CA LYS A 130 -2.54 -6.22 -23.57
C LYS A 130 -2.19 -5.14 -24.61
N ARG A 131 -1.35 -4.17 -24.31
CA ARG A 131 -1.14 -2.99 -25.17
C ARG A 131 0.30 -2.74 -25.61
N ALA A 132 1.30 -3.41 -25.03
CA ALA A 132 2.74 -3.19 -25.28
C ALA A 132 3.06 -1.69 -25.51
N PRO A 133 2.74 -0.79 -24.56
CA PRO A 133 2.89 0.64 -24.75
C PRO A 133 4.36 1.00 -24.89
N SER A 134 4.67 1.86 -25.86
CA SER A 134 6.03 2.42 -26.01
C SER A 134 6.34 3.47 -24.94
N THR A 135 5.33 4.05 -24.30
CA THR A 135 5.44 5.07 -23.25
C THR A 135 4.41 4.82 -22.15
N LEU A 136 4.81 5.03 -20.91
CA LEU A 136 3.90 5.07 -19.75
C LEU A 136 3.62 6.54 -19.39
N SER A 137 2.35 6.88 -19.27
CA SER A 137 1.90 8.13 -18.66
C SER A 137 1.73 7.90 -17.15
N ILE A 138 2.80 8.08 -16.39
CA ILE A 138 2.86 8.02 -14.93
C ILE A 138 3.43 9.31 -14.36
#